data_8ddd534ab9e6a60c627861837d467b12
#
_entry.id   8ddd534ab9e6a60c627861837d467b12
#
_cell.length_a   1.000
_cell.length_b   1.000
_cell.length_c   1.000
_cell.angle_alpha   90.00
_cell.angle_beta   90.00
_cell.angle_gamma   90.00
#
_symmetry.space_group_name_H-M   'P 1'
#
loop_
_entity.id
_entity.type
_entity.pdbx_description
1 polymer ?
#
loop_
_entity_poly.entity_id
_entity_poly.type
_entity_poly.pdbx_seq_one_letter_code
_entity_poly.pdbx_strand_id
1 'polypeptide(L)'
;ITGGSGNPFRQEYKEADFVKEQLIEMGIPAEDVIKENRSRNTFENAVYTKQLLDSLQIKEPFLLITSAMHMKRSQMVFQKAGVQTIAYPCNFNAIPNPQTFFQIVAPSYDALKSWDIFLKEVVGVLMYKLTGKA
;
A
#
# COMPACT_ATOMS: atom_id res chain seq x y z
N ILE A 1 -8.41 7.67 -1.72
CA ILE A 1 -7.52 7.09 -0.69
C ILE A 1 -8.15 5.80 -0.20
N THR A 2 -7.36 4.75 -0.06
CA THR A 2 -7.81 3.47 0.50
C THR A 2 -6.89 3.04 1.63
N GLY A 3 -7.45 2.58 2.75
CA GLY A 3 -6.73 2.08 3.91
C GLY A 3 -7.59 2.16 5.16
N GLY A 4 -7.95 1.01 5.69
CA GLY A 4 -8.62 0.89 6.99
C GLY A 4 -7.61 0.67 8.12
N SER A 5 -7.93 -0.21 9.06
CA SER A 5 -7.01 -0.60 10.13
C SER A 5 -6.41 -1.97 9.84
N GLY A 6 -5.11 -2.02 9.58
CA GLY A 6 -4.37 -3.28 9.47
C GLY A 6 -4.16 -4.00 10.81
N ASN A 7 -4.57 -3.38 11.91
CA ASN A 7 -4.46 -3.96 13.25
C ASN A 7 -5.79 -4.60 13.68
N PRO A 8 -5.84 -5.93 13.89
CA PRO A 8 -7.07 -6.61 14.29
C PRO A 8 -7.58 -6.21 15.69
N PHE A 9 -6.72 -5.63 16.53
CA PHE A 9 -7.04 -5.26 17.92
C PHE A 9 -7.32 -3.77 18.12
N ARG A 10 -7.00 -2.91 17.12
CA ARG A 10 -7.22 -1.46 17.18
C ARG A 10 -7.86 -0.99 15.88
N GLN A 11 -9.19 -1.01 15.83
CA GLN A 11 -9.95 -0.56 14.67
C GLN A 11 -10.31 0.92 14.71
N GLU A 12 -9.96 1.62 15.78
CA GLU A 12 -10.28 3.03 15.99
C GLU A 12 -9.49 3.96 15.06
N TYR A 13 -8.26 3.58 14.72
CA TYR A 13 -7.39 4.37 13.84
C TYR A 13 -7.42 3.79 12.43
N LYS A 14 -8.01 4.54 11.51
CA LYS A 14 -8.09 4.19 10.10
C LYS A 14 -7.16 5.08 9.29
N GLU A 15 -6.27 4.45 8.55
CA GLU A 15 -5.23 5.15 7.80
C GLU A 15 -5.80 6.16 6.80
N ALA A 16 -6.87 5.79 6.07
CA ALA A 16 -7.50 6.67 5.11
C ALA A 16 -8.14 7.92 5.76
N ASP A 17 -8.63 7.83 6.99
CA ASP A 17 -9.19 8.97 7.71
C ASP A 17 -8.10 9.99 8.04
N PHE A 18 -6.98 9.52 8.61
CA PHE A 18 -5.81 10.35 8.92
C PHE A 18 -5.24 11.03 7.68
N VAL A 19 -5.05 10.26 6.59
CA VAL A 19 -4.50 10.82 5.33
C VAL A 19 -5.45 11.83 4.72
N LYS A 20 -6.77 11.63 4.81
CA LYS A 20 -7.75 12.61 4.33
C LYS A 20 -7.62 13.93 5.09
N GLU A 21 -7.51 13.89 6.41
CA GLU A 21 -7.33 15.10 7.23
C GLU A 21 -6.06 15.85 6.84
N GLN A 22 -4.94 15.14 6.68
CA GLN A 22 -3.67 15.75 6.27
C GLN A 22 -3.75 16.41 4.88
N LEU A 23 -4.42 15.78 3.91
CA LEU A 23 -4.59 16.38 2.58
C LEU A 23 -5.45 17.65 2.62
N ILE A 24 -6.49 17.66 3.44
CA ILE A 24 -7.33 18.86 3.64
C ILE A 24 -6.51 19.99 4.30
N GLU A 25 -5.70 19.67 5.31
CA GLU A 25 -4.80 20.66 5.94
C GLU A 25 -3.77 21.22 4.95
N MET A 26 -3.34 20.41 3.96
CA MET A 26 -2.47 20.85 2.87
C MET A 26 -3.17 21.67 1.79
N GLY A 27 -4.49 21.93 1.94
CA GLY A 27 -5.28 22.77 1.04
C GLY A 27 -6.01 22.03 -0.08
N ILE A 28 -6.09 20.70 -0.05
CA ILE A 28 -6.91 19.95 -1.01
C ILE A 28 -8.38 20.03 -0.58
N PRO A 29 -9.31 20.40 -1.48
CA PRO A 29 -10.73 20.47 -1.14
C PRO A 29 -11.26 19.12 -0.63
N ALA A 30 -12.06 19.13 0.42
CA ALA A 30 -12.57 17.92 1.07
C ALA A 30 -13.43 17.05 0.13
N GLU A 31 -14.12 17.68 -0.82
CA GLU A 31 -14.92 17.06 -1.86
C GLU A 31 -14.10 16.28 -2.90
N ASP A 32 -12.85 16.67 -3.09
CA ASP A 32 -11.92 15.98 -4.01
C ASP A 32 -11.25 14.75 -3.37
N VAL A 33 -11.42 14.57 -2.06
CA VAL A 33 -10.81 13.47 -1.33
C VAL A 33 -11.85 12.39 -0.97
N ILE A 34 -11.94 11.39 -1.83
CA ILE A 34 -12.75 10.20 -1.61
C ILE A 34 -11.95 9.19 -0.79
N LYS A 35 -12.56 8.60 0.25
CA LYS A 35 -11.90 7.62 1.11
C LYS A 35 -12.62 6.28 1.16
N GLU A 36 -11.84 5.22 1.20
CA GLU A 36 -12.23 3.87 1.59
C GLU A 36 -11.49 3.52 2.90
N ASN A 37 -12.21 3.26 3.98
CA ASN A 37 -11.64 3.08 5.32
C ASN A 37 -12.16 1.82 6.05
N ARG A 38 -12.77 0.86 5.32
CA ARG A 38 -13.32 -0.39 5.89
C ARG A 38 -12.37 -1.57 5.77
N SER A 39 -11.44 -1.47 4.84
CA SER A 39 -10.48 -2.54 4.52
C SER A 39 -9.52 -2.84 5.68
N ARG A 40 -9.15 -4.11 5.82
CA ARG A 40 -8.24 -4.62 6.84
C ARG A 40 -6.95 -5.21 6.27
N ASN A 41 -6.88 -5.32 4.96
CA ASN A 41 -5.72 -5.86 4.24
C ASN A 41 -5.72 -5.37 2.79
N THR A 42 -4.63 -5.62 2.06
CA THR A 42 -4.46 -5.12 0.69
C THR A 42 -5.49 -5.68 -0.29
N PHE A 43 -5.97 -6.90 -0.09
CA PHE A 43 -7.01 -7.47 -0.94
C PHE A 43 -8.35 -6.75 -0.74
N GLU A 44 -8.75 -6.53 0.51
CA GLU A 44 -9.96 -5.75 0.82
C GLU A 44 -9.83 -4.31 0.32
N ASN A 45 -8.64 -3.68 0.42
CA ASN A 45 -8.39 -2.37 -0.18
C ASN A 45 -8.76 -2.36 -1.67
N ALA A 46 -8.30 -3.32 -2.44
CA ALA A 46 -8.57 -3.37 -3.87
C ALA A 46 -10.05 -3.62 -4.17
N VAL A 47 -10.69 -4.58 -3.48
CA VAL A 47 -12.09 -4.93 -3.69
C VAL A 47 -13.02 -3.77 -3.32
N TYR A 48 -12.82 -3.16 -2.16
CA TYR A 48 -13.68 -2.05 -1.72
C TYR A 48 -13.43 -0.77 -2.52
N THR A 49 -12.18 -0.54 -2.94
CA THR A 49 -11.88 0.54 -3.89
C THR A 49 -12.60 0.33 -5.21
N LYS A 50 -12.58 -0.88 -5.78
CA LYS A 50 -13.32 -1.19 -7.02
C LYS A 50 -14.81 -0.88 -6.86
N GLN A 51 -15.44 -1.39 -5.78
CA GLN A 51 -16.85 -1.13 -5.50
C GLN A 51 -17.16 0.37 -5.38
N LEU A 52 -16.29 1.14 -4.72
CA LEU A 52 -16.44 2.58 -4.56
C LEU A 52 -16.33 3.31 -5.90
N LEU A 53 -15.32 2.99 -6.70
CA LEU A 53 -15.11 3.59 -8.02
C LEU A 53 -16.26 3.30 -8.98
N ASP A 54 -16.77 2.05 -8.97
CA ASP A 54 -17.94 1.66 -9.77
C ASP A 54 -19.19 2.44 -9.36
N SER A 55 -19.44 2.58 -8.05
CA SER A 55 -20.58 3.32 -7.53
C SER A 55 -20.56 4.80 -7.91
N LEU A 56 -19.36 5.37 -8.03
CA LEU A 56 -19.13 6.77 -8.42
C LEU A 56 -18.98 6.94 -9.93
N GLN A 57 -18.99 5.86 -10.69
CA GLN A 57 -18.81 5.86 -12.16
C GLN A 57 -17.50 6.53 -12.62
N ILE A 58 -16.45 6.46 -11.80
CA ILE A 58 -15.14 7.01 -12.12
C ILE A 58 -14.39 6.01 -13.02
N LYS A 59 -13.89 6.51 -14.16
CA LYS A 59 -13.29 5.68 -15.22
C LYS A 59 -11.79 5.46 -15.00
N GLU A 60 -11.33 4.29 -15.34
CA GLU A 60 -9.92 3.88 -15.39
C GLU A 60 -9.15 4.54 -16.56
N PRO A 61 -7.80 4.58 -16.53
CA PRO A 61 -6.91 4.01 -15.52
C PRO A 61 -6.66 4.94 -14.32
N PHE A 62 -6.28 4.33 -13.18
CA PHE A 62 -5.94 5.06 -11.95
C PHE A 62 -4.44 5.06 -11.67
N LEU A 63 -3.93 6.14 -11.08
CA LEU A 63 -2.57 6.17 -10.57
C LEU A 63 -2.54 5.47 -9.19
N LEU A 64 -1.82 4.35 -9.11
CA LEU A 64 -1.62 3.63 -7.86
C LEU A 64 -0.35 4.12 -7.18
N ILE A 65 -0.50 4.87 -6.09
CA ILE A 65 0.60 5.43 -5.31
C ILE A 65 0.75 4.61 -4.02
N THR A 66 1.91 3.99 -3.85
CA THR A 66 2.27 3.26 -2.63
C THR A 66 3.78 3.13 -2.54
N SER A 67 4.31 2.65 -1.39
CA SER A 67 5.75 2.47 -1.25
C SER A 67 6.28 1.45 -2.27
N ALA A 68 7.53 1.64 -2.71
CA ALA A 68 8.18 0.76 -3.68
C ALA A 68 8.17 -0.72 -3.25
N MET A 69 8.32 -0.97 -1.95
CA MET A 69 8.28 -2.32 -1.37
C MET A 69 6.90 -2.99 -1.54
N HIS A 70 5.81 -2.23 -1.38
CA HIS A 70 4.44 -2.74 -1.48
C HIS A 70 3.88 -2.73 -2.91
N MET A 71 4.52 -2.04 -3.84
CA MET A 71 4.00 -1.79 -5.19
C MET A 71 3.62 -3.07 -5.92
N LYS A 72 4.53 -4.07 -5.94
CA LYS A 72 4.27 -5.33 -6.66
C LYS A 72 3.02 -6.05 -6.14
N ARG A 73 2.90 -6.20 -4.81
CA ARG A 73 1.74 -6.84 -4.19
C ARG A 73 0.46 -6.06 -4.47
N SER A 74 0.49 -4.75 -4.33
CA SER A 74 -0.65 -3.88 -4.59
C SER A 74 -1.13 -3.98 -6.05
N GLN A 75 -0.22 -3.87 -7.03
CA GLN A 75 -0.59 -4.01 -8.45
C GLN A 75 -1.27 -5.34 -8.75
N MET A 76 -0.72 -6.45 -8.27
CA MET A 76 -1.30 -7.78 -8.50
C MET A 76 -2.72 -7.89 -7.95
N VAL A 77 -2.95 -7.38 -6.74
CA VAL A 77 -4.25 -7.46 -6.08
C VAL A 77 -5.27 -6.51 -6.73
N PHE A 78 -4.87 -5.28 -7.09
CA PHE A 78 -5.74 -4.35 -7.81
C PHE A 78 -6.11 -4.86 -9.20
N GLN A 79 -5.15 -5.42 -9.93
CA GLN A 79 -5.41 -6.05 -11.23
C GLN A 79 -6.39 -7.23 -11.08
N LYS A 80 -6.23 -8.06 -10.06
CA LYS A 80 -7.13 -9.18 -9.76
C LYS A 80 -8.55 -8.71 -9.41
N ALA A 81 -8.66 -7.58 -8.71
CA ALA A 81 -9.94 -6.94 -8.41
C ALA A 81 -10.61 -6.26 -9.63
N GLY A 82 -9.94 -6.23 -10.78
CA GLY A 82 -10.45 -5.60 -12.00
C GLY A 82 -10.25 -4.09 -12.04
N VAL A 83 -9.25 -3.55 -11.36
CA VAL A 83 -8.88 -2.13 -11.39
C VAL A 83 -7.62 -1.95 -12.22
N GLN A 84 -7.71 -1.20 -13.33
CA GLN A 84 -6.55 -0.87 -14.14
C GLN A 84 -5.75 0.25 -13.48
N THR A 85 -4.49 -0.03 -13.17
CA THR A 85 -3.63 0.92 -12.46
C THR A 85 -2.31 1.18 -13.19
N ILE A 86 -1.85 2.43 -13.08
CA ILE A 86 -0.51 2.86 -13.46
C ILE A 86 0.29 2.98 -12.18
N ALA A 87 1.41 2.26 -12.07
CA ALA A 87 2.23 2.28 -10.87
C ALA A 87 2.97 3.60 -10.69
N TYR A 88 2.89 4.17 -9.49
CA TYR A 88 3.70 5.31 -9.06
C TYR A 88 4.33 4.99 -7.70
N PRO A 89 5.47 4.27 -7.69
CA PRO A 89 6.14 3.91 -6.45
C PRO A 89 6.75 5.13 -5.78
N CYS A 90 6.60 5.20 -4.46
CA CYS A 90 7.22 6.22 -3.62
C CYS A 90 7.97 5.56 -2.46
N ASN A 91 8.59 6.35 -1.61
CA ASN A 91 9.29 5.88 -0.41
C ASN A 91 10.26 4.71 -0.71
N PHE A 92 11.24 5.01 -1.56
CA PHE A 92 12.30 4.05 -1.89
C PHE A 92 13.28 3.95 -0.72
N ASN A 93 13.39 2.78 -0.10
CA ASN A 93 14.40 2.48 0.90
C ASN A 93 15.77 2.16 0.25
N ALA A 94 16.14 2.90 -0.80
CA ALA A 94 17.42 2.74 -1.45
C ALA A 94 18.49 3.55 -0.71
N ILE A 95 19.59 2.90 -0.35
CA ILE A 95 20.77 3.59 0.21
C ILE A 95 21.67 3.98 -0.96
N PRO A 96 21.79 5.28 -1.28
CA PRO A 96 22.55 5.72 -2.47
C PRO A 96 24.07 5.68 -2.28
N ASN A 97 24.57 5.34 -1.11
CA ASN A 97 26.01 5.37 -0.81
C ASN A 97 26.67 3.99 -1.04
N PRO A 98 27.88 3.97 -1.65
CA PRO A 98 28.67 2.75 -1.73
C PRO A 98 28.98 2.28 -0.31
N GLN A 99 28.56 1.06 0.00
CA GLN A 99 28.78 0.48 1.32
C GLN A 99 30.25 0.06 1.45
N THR A 100 30.85 0.36 2.59
CA THR A 100 32.18 -0.15 2.91
C THR A 100 32.10 -1.65 3.20
N PHE A 101 33.19 -2.39 2.98
CA PHE A 101 33.26 -3.83 3.29
C PHE A 101 32.80 -4.13 4.72
N PHE A 102 33.15 -3.30 5.67
CA PHE A 102 32.73 -3.44 7.07
C PHE A 102 31.20 -3.33 7.24
N GLN A 103 30.54 -2.40 6.54
CA GLN A 103 29.08 -2.25 6.57
C GLN A 103 28.35 -3.44 5.95
N ILE A 104 28.99 -4.15 5.02
CA ILE A 104 28.41 -5.35 4.40
C ILE A 104 28.49 -6.55 5.35
N VAL A 105 29.59 -6.68 6.11
CA VAL A 105 29.87 -7.87 6.94
C VAL A 105 29.39 -7.71 8.37
N ALA A 106 29.28 -6.46 8.88
CA ALA A 106 28.84 -6.20 10.25
C ALA A 106 27.32 -6.36 10.37
N PRO A 107 26.84 -7.10 11.40
CA PRO A 107 25.41 -7.16 11.69
C PRO A 107 24.86 -5.78 11.97
N SER A 108 23.76 -5.41 11.29
CA SER A 108 23.11 -4.11 11.45
C SER A 108 21.64 -4.32 11.79
N TYR A 109 21.15 -3.57 12.76
CA TYR A 109 19.74 -3.58 13.15
C TYR A 109 18.83 -3.14 11.96
N ASP A 110 19.27 -2.14 11.20
CA ASP A 110 18.51 -1.65 10.03
C ASP A 110 18.43 -2.69 8.91
N ALA A 111 19.49 -3.49 8.73
CA ALA A 111 19.45 -4.61 7.80
C ALA A 111 18.41 -5.67 8.24
N LEU A 112 18.38 -6.04 9.52
CA LEU A 112 17.40 -6.98 10.06
C LEU A 112 15.96 -6.46 9.90
N LYS A 113 15.73 -5.18 10.18
CA LYS A 113 14.42 -4.54 9.97
C LYS A 113 14.00 -4.54 8.51
N SER A 114 14.94 -4.29 7.61
CA SER A 114 14.69 -4.34 6.16
C SER A 114 14.34 -5.76 5.69
N TRP A 115 14.99 -6.77 6.23
CA TRP A 115 14.67 -8.17 5.97
C TRP A 115 13.27 -8.57 6.47
N ASP A 116 12.85 -8.09 7.65
CA ASP A 116 11.49 -8.33 8.16
C ASP A 116 10.42 -7.81 7.20
N ILE A 117 10.59 -6.57 6.71
CA ILE A 117 9.67 -5.97 5.74
C ILE A 117 9.67 -6.79 4.43
N PHE A 118 10.84 -7.12 3.90
CA PHE A 118 10.98 -7.89 2.66
C PHE A 118 10.31 -9.27 2.77
N LEU A 119 10.58 -10.01 3.84
CA LEU A 119 9.99 -11.32 4.06
C LEU A 119 8.46 -11.25 4.17
N LYS A 120 7.92 -10.25 4.86
CA LYS A 120 6.47 -10.03 4.92
C LYS A 120 5.85 -9.81 3.54
N GLU A 121 6.51 -9.07 2.66
CA GLU A 121 6.03 -8.87 1.29
C GLU A 121 6.11 -10.16 0.46
N VAL A 122 7.21 -10.91 0.54
CA VAL A 122 7.35 -12.19 -0.16
C VAL A 122 6.27 -13.18 0.30
N VAL A 123 6.10 -13.35 1.60
CA VAL A 123 5.05 -14.21 2.16
C VAL A 123 3.66 -13.71 1.77
N GLY A 124 3.41 -12.40 1.82
CA GLY A 124 2.14 -11.80 1.41
C GLY A 124 1.79 -12.10 -0.05
N VAL A 125 2.74 -11.95 -0.97
CA VAL A 125 2.56 -12.28 -2.39
C VAL A 125 2.29 -13.77 -2.59
N LEU A 126 3.05 -14.64 -1.92
CA LEU A 126 2.85 -16.09 -1.99
C LEU A 126 1.46 -16.50 -1.47
N MET A 127 1.07 -16.00 -0.32
CA MET A 127 -0.24 -16.28 0.28
C MET A 127 -1.38 -15.81 -0.61
N TYR A 128 -1.29 -14.64 -1.22
CA TYR A 128 -2.32 -14.14 -2.12
C TYR A 128 -2.41 -14.97 -3.41
N LYS A 129 -1.28 -15.42 -3.96
CA LYS A 129 -1.27 -16.35 -5.09
C LYS A 129 -1.92 -17.70 -4.73
N LEU A 130 -1.53 -18.29 -3.61
CA LEU A 130 -2.06 -19.59 -3.17
C LEU A 130 -3.55 -19.53 -2.85
N THR A 131 -4.04 -18.40 -2.35
CA THR A 131 -5.46 -18.20 -2.02
C THR A 131 -6.29 -17.62 -3.18
N GLY A 132 -5.70 -17.45 -4.36
CA GLY A 132 -6.39 -16.91 -5.54
C GLY A 132 -6.77 -15.44 -5.46
N LYS A 133 -6.11 -14.67 -4.57
CA LYS A 133 -6.35 -13.23 -4.36
C LYS A 133 -5.40 -12.33 -5.14
N ALA A 134 -4.45 -12.89 -5.87
CA ALA A 134 -3.50 -12.19 -6.74
C ALA A 134 -3.17 -13.03 -7.97
#